data_8d45dd459e11cb63ef14627b021f228f
#
_entry.id   8d45dd459e11cb63ef14627b021f228f
#
_cell.length_a   1.000
_cell.length_b   1.000
_cell.length_c   1.000
_cell.angle_alpha   90.00
_cell.angle_beta   90.00
_cell.angle_gamma   90.00
#
_symmetry.space_group_name_H-M   'P 1'
#
loop_
_entity.id
_entity.type
_entity.pdbx_description
1 polymer ?
#
loop_
_entity_poly.entity_id
_entity_poly.type
_entity_poly.pdbx_seq_one_letter_code
_entity_poly.pdbx_strand_id
1 'polypeptide(L)'
;MKNLKYFLLLVVAMVAGTLIISCSSDDYMGEAQQQGISPTTCGVSDKMPKLTTYIETNDVNPLNAGEYYFTGTDPQEQVIDNVILFASNIRGAASTVQLYHNNNQSHILTNAGTLIAPLQQKGIRVSLGLLGYHTGVGFCNLTPAMIESFAQQIAACVKQYNL
;
A
#
# COMPACT_ATOMS: atom_id res chain seq x y z
N MET A 1 0.42 -30.90 46.52
CA MET A 1 0.60 -31.72 45.35
C MET A 1 -0.62 -31.83 44.43
N LYS A 2 -1.83 -31.40 44.85
CA LYS A 2 -3.05 -31.40 43.97
C LYS A 2 -3.01 -30.30 42.89
N ASN A 3 -2.40 -29.17 43.15
CA ASN A 3 -2.37 -28.02 42.22
C ASN A 3 -1.40 -28.19 41.04
N LEU A 4 -0.41 -29.09 41.18
CA LEU A 4 0.55 -29.35 40.08
C LEU A 4 -0.09 -30.10 38.90
N LYS A 5 -1.08 -30.96 39.16
CA LYS A 5 -1.79 -31.72 38.11
C LYS A 5 -2.65 -30.81 37.24
N TYR A 6 -3.29 -29.82 37.82
CA TYR A 6 -4.13 -28.85 37.07
C TYR A 6 -3.27 -27.89 36.24
N PHE A 7 -2.08 -27.53 36.77
CA PHE A 7 -1.14 -26.70 36.02
C PHE A 7 -0.60 -27.45 34.79
N LEU A 8 -0.30 -28.71 34.91
CA LEU A 8 0.17 -29.54 33.79
C LEU A 8 -0.93 -29.75 32.73
N LEU A 9 -2.21 -29.92 33.17
CA LEU A 9 -3.34 -30.07 32.29
C LEU A 9 -3.62 -28.76 31.49
N LEU A 10 -3.43 -27.60 32.12
CA LEU A 10 -3.63 -26.29 31.50
C LEU A 10 -2.54 -26.01 30.45
N VAL A 11 -1.29 -26.40 30.71
CA VAL A 11 -0.20 -26.27 29.76
C VAL A 11 -0.37 -27.18 28.55
N VAL A 12 -0.87 -28.40 28.75
CA VAL A 12 -1.14 -29.33 27.64
C VAL A 12 -2.32 -28.85 26.79
N ALA A 13 -3.35 -28.23 27.40
CA ALA A 13 -4.47 -27.66 26.65
C ALA A 13 -4.07 -26.42 25.82
N MET A 14 -3.10 -25.63 26.26
CA MET A 14 -2.58 -24.48 25.49
C MET A 14 -1.69 -24.91 24.31
N VAL A 15 -0.99 -26.02 24.40
CA VAL A 15 -0.15 -26.51 23.29
C VAL A 15 -0.97 -27.20 22.19
N ALA A 16 -2.16 -27.72 22.51
CA ALA A 16 -3.05 -28.33 21.52
C ALA A 16 -3.87 -27.34 20.70
N GLY A 17 -3.87 -26.04 21.05
CA GLY A 17 -4.67 -25.00 20.41
C GLY A 17 -3.99 -24.21 19.29
N THR A 18 -2.71 -24.40 19.03
CA THR A 18 -1.98 -23.69 17.97
C THR A 18 -1.77 -24.57 16.73
N LEU A 19 -2.87 -25.01 16.10
CA LEU A 19 -2.82 -25.37 14.69
C LEU A 19 -2.83 -24.08 13.89
N ILE A 20 -1.65 -23.58 13.58
CA ILE A 20 -1.47 -22.52 12.60
C ILE A 20 -1.82 -23.15 11.25
N ILE A 21 -3.00 -22.81 10.72
CA ILE A 21 -3.32 -23.08 9.33
C ILE A 21 -2.49 -22.09 8.52
N SER A 22 -1.28 -22.51 8.15
CA SER A 22 -0.51 -21.86 7.11
C SER A 22 -1.18 -22.20 5.79
N CYS A 23 -1.87 -21.26 5.19
CA CYS A 23 -2.25 -21.36 3.78
C CYS A 23 -0.99 -21.19 2.94
N SER A 24 -0.27 -22.28 2.69
CA SER A 24 0.63 -22.35 1.55
C SER A 24 -0.20 -22.79 0.36
N SER A 25 -0.33 -21.94 -0.63
CA SER A 25 -0.85 -22.28 -1.95
C SER A 25 0.23 -23.05 -2.69
N ASP A 26 0.35 -24.34 -2.42
CA ASP A 26 1.09 -25.23 -3.30
C ASP A 26 0.10 -25.80 -4.30
N ASP A 27 0.25 -25.39 -5.55
CA ASP A 27 -0.43 -25.95 -6.71
C ASP A 27 -0.03 -27.42 -6.88
N TYR A 28 -0.78 -28.32 -6.29
CA TYR A 28 -0.72 -29.73 -6.64
C TYR A 28 -1.66 -29.98 -7.82
N MET A 29 -1.08 -30.16 -8.99
CA MET A 29 -1.72 -30.80 -10.13
C MET A 29 -1.99 -32.27 -9.78
N GLY A 30 -3.06 -32.55 -9.06
CA GLY A 30 -3.62 -33.84 -8.89
C GLY A 30 -4.75 -34.06 -9.90
N GLU A 31 -4.64 -35.08 -10.73
CA GLU A 31 -5.72 -35.52 -11.64
C GLU A 31 -7.00 -35.78 -10.82
N ALA A 32 -7.93 -34.84 -10.81
CA ALA A 32 -9.24 -35.02 -10.21
C ALA A 32 -10.19 -35.59 -11.25
N GLN A 33 -10.72 -36.78 -10.94
CA GLN A 33 -11.82 -37.42 -11.66
C GLN A 33 -12.99 -36.45 -11.86
N GLN A 34 -13.42 -36.29 -13.11
CA GLN A 34 -14.60 -35.57 -13.51
C GLN A 34 -15.87 -36.12 -12.85
N GLN A 35 -16.25 -35.60 -11.71
CA GLN A 35 -17.63 -35.58 -11.28
C GLN A 35 -18.23 -34.23 -11.71
N GLY A 36 -19.31 -34.31 -12.49
CA GLY A 36 -19.98 -33.15 -13.09
C GLY A 36 -20.46 -32.15 -12.05
N ILE A 37 -19.59 -31.21 -11.75
CA ILE A 37 -19.94 -29.97 -11.04
C ILE A 37 -20.32 -28.98 -12.14
N SER A 38 -21.62 -28.67 -12.20
CA SER A 38 -22.09 -27.50 -12.95
C SER A 38 -21.15 -26.32 -12.64
N PRO A 39 -20.66 -25.57 -13.63
CA PRO A 39 -19.84 -24.42 -13.34
C PRO A 39 -20.68 -23.46 -12.50
N THR A 40 -20.46 -23.48 -11.20
CA THR A 40 -20.86 -22.38 -10.33
C THR A 40 -20.11 -21.21 -10.92
N THR A 41 -20.80 -20.35 -11.64
CA THR A 41 -20.29 -19.06 -12.05
C THR A 41 -19.79 -18.39 -10.78
N CYS A 42 -18.49 -18.49 -10.56
CA CYS A 42 -17.80 -17.65 -9.61
C CYS A 42 -18.22 -16.24 -10.04
N GLY A 43 -19.03 -15.57 -9.22
CA GLY A 43 -19.52 -14.25 -9.56
C GLY A 43 -18.31 -13.38 -9.84
N VAL A 44 -17.97 -13.23 -11.11
CA VAL A 44 -16.96 -12.29 -11.55
C VAL A 44 -17.51 -10.95 -11.10
N SER A 45 -16.91 -10.41 -10.06
CA SER A 45 -17.19 -9.04 -9.67
C SER A 45 -16.95 -8.21 -10.92
N ASP A 46 -17.96 -7.46 -11.39
CA ASP A 46 -17.84 -6.53 -12.51
C ASP A 46 -16.83 -5.39 -12.24
N LYS A 47 -16.13 -5.46 -11.13
CA LYS A 47 -15.06 -4.53 -10.78
C LYS A 47 -13.78 -4.98 -11.47
N MET A 48 -13.44 -4.27 -12.51
CA MET A 48 -12.11 -4.34 -13.13
C MET A 48 -11.03 -4.19 -12.04
N PRO A 49 -9.96 -5.00 -12.09
CA PRO A 49 -8.82 -4.84 -11.19
C PRO A 49 -8.28 -3.42 -11.28
N LYS A 50 -7.94 -2.82 -10.13
CA LYS A 50 -7.32 -1.50 -10.07
C LYS A 50 -5.82 -1.61 -10.21
N LEU A 51 -5.25 -0.87 -11.17
CA LEU A 51 -3.81 -0.82 -11.39
C LEU A 51 -3.19 0.37 -10.66
N THR A 52 -2.27 0.07 -9.74
CA THR A 52 -1.44 1.08 -9.06
C THR A 52 0.00 0.99 -9.55
N THR A 53 0.59 2.10 -9.91
CA THR A 53 2.01 2.19 -10.26
C THR A 53 2.77 3.09 -9.31
N TYR A 54 4.02 2.75 -9.04
CA TYR A 54 4.98 3.60 -8.36
C TYR A 54 5.79 4.39 -9.39
N ILE A 55 5.91 5.69 -9.17
CA ILE A 55 6.75 6.56 -10.00
C ILE A 55 7.96 6.97 -9.15
N GLU A 56 9.15 6.54 -9.57
CA GLU A 56 10.42 6.99 -9.02
C GLU A 56 10.66 8.45 -9.43
N THR A 57 10.48 9.37 -8.49
CA THR A 57 10.45 10.81 -8.76
C THR A 57 11.80 11.41 -9.11
N ASN A 58 12.89 10.63 -8.98
CA ASN A 58 14.23 11.11 -9.34
C ASN A 58 14.44 11.18 -10.85
N ASP A 59 13.86 10.24 -11.60
CA ASP A 59 14.21 10.02 -13.01
C ASP A 59 12.99 9.99 -13.95
N VAL A 60 11.76 9.93 -13.41
CA VAL A 60 10.56 9.73 -14.22
C VAL A 60 9.57 10.88 -14.07
N ASN A 61 9.09 11.39 -15.19
CA ASN A 61 7.99 12.35 -15.22
C ASN A 61 6.68 11.63 -14.83
N PRO A 62 5.99 12.05 -13.77
CA PRO A 62 4.74 11.40 -13.33
C PRO A 62 3.64 11.43 -14.39
N LEU A 63 3.64 12.40 -15.30
CA LEU A 63 2.65 12.49 -16.38
C LEU A 63 2.66 11.31 -17.33
N ASN A 64 3.79 10.59 -17.43
CA ASN A 64 3.89 9.38 -18.28
C ASN A 64 2.85 8.33 -17.89
N ALA A 65 2.44 8.27 -16.62
CA ALA A 65 1.38 7.36 -16.17
C ALA A 65 0.02 7.62 -16.84
N GLY A 66 -0.23 8.85 -17.27
CA GLY A 66 -1.46 9.24 -17.94
C GLY A 66 -1.49 8.97 -19.45
N GLU A 67 -0.45 8.34 -20.00
CA GLU A 67 -0.35 8.08 -21.44
C GLU A 67 -0.75 6.64 -21.82
N TYR A 68 -1.16 5.82 -20.83
CA TYR A 68 -1.55 4.43 -21.07
C TYR A 68 -3.06 4.27 -21.09
N TYR A 69 -3.58 3.77 -22.19
CA TYR A 69 -5.01 3.54 -22.42
C TYR A 69 -5.25 2.10 -22.87
N PHE A 70 -6.41 1.57 -22.54
CA PHE A 70 -6.86 0.31 -23.12
C PHE A 70 -7.15 0.48 -24.61
N THR A 71 -6.71 -0.49 -25.41
CA THR A 71 -7.01 -0.50 -26.84
C THR A 71 -8.43 -1.03 -27.07
N GLY A 72 -9.19 -0.36 -27.96
CA GLY A 72 -10.53 -0.81 -28.35
C GLY A 72 -11.66 -0.35 -27.42
N THR A 73 -11.38 0.52 -26.45
CA THR A 73 -12.42 1.20 -25.65
C THR A 73 -12.79 2.54 -26.30
N ASP A 74 -14.07 2.87 -26.26
CA ASP A 74 -14.61 4.16 -26.71
C ASP A 74 -15.68 4.63 -25.69
N PRO A 75 -15.44 5.71 -24.91
CA PRO A 75 -14.20 6.50 -24.87
C PRO A 75 -12.98 5.70 -24.38
N GLN A 76 -11.79 6.18 -24.70
CA GLN A 76 -10.55 5.57 -24.22
C GLN A 76 -10.48 5.54 -22.69
N GLU A 77 -10.30 4.35 -22.13
CA GLU A 77 -10.19 4.15 -20.69
C GLU A 77 -8.72 4.13 -20.26
N GLN A 78 -8.42 4.80 -19.14
CA GLN A 78 -7.10 4.80 -18.54
C GLN A 78 -6.73 3.41 -17.98
N VAL A 79 -5.52 2.96 -18.26
CA VAL A 79 -4.98 1.69 -17.71
C VAL A 79 -4.60 1.85 -16.23
N ILE A 80 -4.06 3.02 -15.85
CA ILE A 80 -3.57 3.27 -14.50
C ILE A 80 -4.63 4.01 -13.70
N ASP A 81 -5.01 3.44 -12.55
CA ASP A 81 -6.00 4.02 -11.64
C ASP A 81 -5.37 4.86 -10.54
N ASN A 82 -4.14 4.51 -10.14
CA ASN A 82 -3.44 5.20 -9.05
C ASN A 82 -1.94 5.29 -9.32
N VAL A 83 -1.39 6.46 -9.07
CA VAL A 83 0.04 6.75 -9.10
C VAL A 83 0.52 7.01 -7.68
N ILE A 84 1.58 6.36 -7.26
CA ILE A 84 2.27 6.63 -6.01
C ILE A 84 3.57 7.36 -6.32
N LEU A 85 3.69 8.62 -5.90
CA LEU A 85 4.91 9.41 -6.02
C LEU A 85 5.93 8.90 -5.01
N PHE A 86 6.98 8.25 -5.46
CA PHE A 86 7.95 7.56 -4.61
C PHE A 86 9.32 8.27 -4.64
N ALA A 87 9.78 8.81 -3.49
CA ALA A 87 9.04 8.83 -2.24
C ALA A 87 9.37 10.09 -1.43
N SER A 88 8.44 10.42 -0.54
CA SER A 88 8.75 11.29 0.61
C SER A 88 9.27 10.43 1.75
N ASN A 89 9.95 11.03 2.71
CA ASN A 89 10.66 10.27 3.72
C ASN A 89 10.23 10.69 5.14
N ILE A 90 10.22 9.71 6.04
CA ILE A 90 10.23 9.98 7.47
C ILE A 90 11.67 10.19 7.91
N ARG A 91 11.97 11.33 8.54
CA ARG A 91 13.27 11.59 9.12
C ARG A 91 13.13 12.36 10.43
N GLY A 92 14.20 12.41 11.22
CA GLY A 92 14.19 13.13 12.50
C GLY A 92 15.33 12.72 13.40
N ALA A 93 15.21 13.10 14.66
CA ALA A 93 16.11 12.74 15.76
C ALA A 93 15.29 12.16 16.91
N ALA A 94 15.95 11.82 18.03
CA ALA A 94 15.36 11.07 19.15
C ALA A 94 14.00 11.60 19.67
N SER A 95 13.71 12.89 19.52
CA SER A 95 12.46 13.50 20.01
C SER A 95 11.66 14.26 18.93
N THR A 96 12.11 14.22 17.68
CA THR A 96 11.48 14.96 16.59
C THR A 96 11.24 14.07 15.37
N VAL A 97 10.16 14.33 14.65
CA VAL A 97 9.83 13.66 13.40
C VAL A 97 9.43 14.69 12.35
N GLN A 98 9.81 14.45 11.12
CA GLN A 98 9.53 15.32 10.00
C GLN A 98 9.16 14.50 8.76
N LEU A 99 8.12 14.95 8.05
CA LEU A 99 7.87 14.57 6.67
C LEU A 99 8.85 15.35 5.78
N TYR A 100 9.74 14.61 5.14
CA TYR A 100 10.81 15.20 4.31
C TYR A 100 10.59 14.87 2.85
N HIS A 101 10.77 15.85 2.00
CA HIS A 101 10.75 15.71 0.55
C HIS A 101 12.15 16.03 0.02
N ASN A 102 12.72 15.15 -0.81
CA ASN A 102 13.93 15.50 -1.55
C ASN A 102 13.62 16.56 -2.62
N ASN A 103 14.64 17.04 -3.31
CA ASN A 103 14.48 18.12 -4.30
C ASN A 103 13.49 17.74 -5.42
N ASN A 104 13.54 16.51 -5.91
CA ASN A 104 12.67 16.04 -7.00
C ASN A 104 11.23 15.90 -6.56
N GLN A 105 11.00 15.30 -5.39
CA GLN A 105 9.67 15.21 -4.78
C GLN A 105 9.09 16.60 -4.49
N SER A 106 9.92 17.51 -3.94
CA SER A 106 9.54 18.90 -3.69
C SER A 106 9.17 19.63 -4.99
N HIS A 107 9.94 19.40 -6.07
CA HIS A 107 9.64 19.97 -7.38
C HIS A 107 8.26 19.53 -7.90
N ILE A 108 7.94 18.24 -7.82
CA ILE A 108 6.64 17.71 -8.26
C ILE A 108 5.51 18.32 -7.43
N LEU A 109 5.65 18.34 -6.11
CA LEU A 109 4.63 18.88 -5.21
C LEU A 109 4.42 20.38 -5.43
N THR A 110 5.51 21.16 -5.56
CA THR A 110 5.43 22.61 -5.81
C THR A 110 4.77 22.92 -7.15
N ASN A 111 4.96 22.05 -8.15
CA ASN A 111 4.35 22.17 -9.47
C ASN A 111 3.12 21.26 -9.63
N ALA A 112 2.35 21.01 -8.57
CA ALA A 112 1.21 20.10 -8.57
C ALA A 112 0.17 20.45 -9.65
N GLY A 113 -0.03 21.73 -9.94
CA GLY A 113 -0.95 22.19 -11.00
C GLY A 113 -0.59 21.68 -12.40
N THR A 114 0.69 21.44 -12.66
CA THR A 114 1.19 20.98 -13.97
C THR A 114 1.64 19.52 -13.98
N LEU A 115 1.98 18.94 -12.83
CA LEU A 115 2.53 17.58 -12.75
C LEU A 115 1.61 16.57 -12.06
N ILE A 116 0.61 17.04 -11.31
CA ILE A 116 -0.34 16.19 -10.59
C ILE A 116 -1.77 16.37 -11.14
N ALA A 117 -2.24 17.61 -11.24
CA ALA A 117 -3.60 17.92 -11.66
C ALA A 117 -3.98 17.30 -13.02
N PRO A 118 -3.12 17.23 -14.05
CA PRO A 118 -3.48 16.59 -15.31
C PRO A 118 -3.76 15.08 -15.17
N LEU A 119 -3.08 14.37 -14.25
CA LEU A 119 -3.38 12.97 -13.95
C LEU A 119 -4.74 12.83 -13.28
N GLN A 120 -5.04 13.70 -12.33
CA GLN A 120 -6.32 13.72 -11.62
C GLN A 120 -7.49 14.06 -12.56
N GLN A 121 -7.27 14.94 -13.53
CA GLN A 121 -8.27 15.25 -14.57
C GLN A 121 -8.58 14.04 -15.46
N LYS A 122 -7.62 13.13 -15.63
CA LYS A 122 -7.80 11.85 -16.32
C LYS A 122 -8.45 10.77 -15.42
N GLY A 123 -8.84 11.09 -14.20
CA GLY A 123 -9.42 10.16 -13.23
C GLY A 123 -8.38 9.30 -12.47
N ILE A 124 -7.09 9.57 -12.65
CA ILE A 124 -6.01 8.86 -11.97
C ILE A 124 -5.83 9.46 -10.58
N ARG A 125 -5.91 8.62 -9.54
CA ARG A 125 -5.57 9.05 -8.18
C ARG A 125 -4.05 9.26 -8.08
N VAL A 126 -3.63 10.30 -7.39
CA VAL A 126 -2.22 10.50 -7.05
C VAL A 126 -2.06 10.40 -5.54
N SER A 127 -1.10 9.63 -5.10
CA SER A 127 -0.84 9.31 -3.69
C SER A 127 0.62 9.56 -3.33
N LEU A 128 0.88 9.85 -2.06
CA LEU A 128 2.22 10.06 -1.54
C LEU A 128 2.81 8.72 -1.09
N GLY A 129 3.96 8.33 -1.63
CA GLY A 129 4.76 7.23 -1.13
C GLY A 129 5.63 7.69 0.06
N LEU A 130 5.77 6.83 1.07
CA LEU A 130 6.57 7.11 2.25
C LEU A 130 7.68 6.07 2.41
N LEU A 131 8.89 6.51 2.70
CA LEU A 131 10.07 5.67 2.90
C LEU A 131 10.87 6.14 4.13
N GLY A 132 11.62 5.25 4.76
CA GLY A 132 12.58 5.59 5.81
C GLY A 132 13.78 6.36 5.25
N TYR A 133 14.36 7.28 6.05
CA TYR A 133 15.50 8.10 5.64
C TYR A 133 16.82 7.72 6.33
N HIS A 134 16.83 6.65 7.14
CA HIS A 134 18.01 6.15 7.86
C HIS A 134 18.67 7.16 8.84
N THR A 135 17.85 8.04 9.45
CA THR A 135 18.32 9.07 10.41
C THR A 135 18.07 8.70 11.87
N GLY A 136 17.87 7.42 12.19
CA GLY A 136 17.56 6.96 13.54
C GLY A 136 16.08 7.05 13.93
N VAL A 137 15.25 7.69 13.10
CA VAL A 137 13.78 7.71 13.23
C VAL A 137 13.17 6.96 12.03
N GLY A 138 12.25 6.06 12.33
CA GLY A 138 11.52 5.27 11.34
C GLY A 138 10.12 4.96 11.84
N PHE A 139 9.34 4.25 11.05
CA PHE A 139 7.93 3.96 11.35
C PHE A 139 7.72 3.10 12.61
N CYS A 140 8.73 2.37 13.05
CA CYS A 140 8.63 1.41 14.16
C CYS A 140 9.07 1.96 15.52
N ASN A 141 9.69 3.15 15.58
CA ASN A 141 10.30 3.68 16.80
C ASN A 141 9.79 5.07 17.19
N LEU A 142 8.59 5.42 16.77
CA LEU A 142 7.95 6.68 17.10
C LEU A 142 7.29 6.64 18.48
N THR A 143 7.43 7.71 19.24
CA THR A 143 6.61 7.94 20.43
C THR A 143 5.18 8.33 20.03
N PRO A 144 4.17 8.22 20.92
CA PRO A 144 2.80 8.67 20.62
C PRO A 144 2.72 10.13 20.12
N ALA A 145 3.49 11.03 20.72
CA ALA A 145 3.54 12.44 20.30
C ALA A 145 4.15 12.61 18.90
N MET A 146 5.15 11.81 18.55
CA MET A 146 5.74 11.82 17.21
C MET A 146 4.77 11.25 16.17
N ILE A 147 4.01 10.20 16.50
CA ILE A 147 2.98 9.63 15.62
C ILE A 147 1.95 10.70 15.28
N GLU A 148 1.42 11.39 16.28
CA GLU A 148 0.43 12.46 16.09
C GLU A 148 1.00 13.59 15.22
N SER A 149 2.20 14.07 15.55
CA SER A 149 2.88 15.11 14.77
C SER A 149 3.12 14.70 13.32
N PHE A 150 3.56 13.46 13.08
CA PHE A 150 3.83 12.98 11.73
C PHE A 150 2.53 12.80 10.92
N ALA A 151 1.49 12.28 11.55
CA ALA A 151 0.16 12.14 10.92
C ALA A 151 -0.40 13.50 10.48
N GLN A 152 -0.26 14.53 11.32
CA GLN A 152 -0.67 15.89 10.98
C GLN A 152 0.11 16.45 9.80
N GLN A 153 1.42 16.21 9.72
CA GLN A 153 2.25 16.65 8.59
C GLN A 153 1.84 15.96 7.28
N ILE A 154 1.55 14.65 7.33
CA ILE A 154 1.05 13.91 6.16
C ILE A 154 -0.31 14.46 5.74
N ALA A 155 -1.25 14.61 6.68
CA ALA A 155 -2.58 15.13 6.39
C ALA A 155 -2.54 16.54 5.79
N ALA A 156 -1.67 17.41 6.29
CA ALA A 156 -1.45 18.75 5.73
C ALA A 156 -0.93 18.69 4.29
N CYS A 157 0.06 17.83 4.03
CA CYS A 157 0.62 17.62 2.69
C CYS A 157 -0.44 17.09 1.71
N VAL A 158 -1.17 16.05 2.10
CA VAL A 158 -2.24 15.44 1.29
C VAL A 158 -3.31 16.49 0.96
N LYS A 159 -3.74 17.27 1.95
CA LYS A 159 -4.73 18.33 1.75
C LYS A 159 -4.22 19.45 0.85
N GLN A 160 -2.97 19.86 1.03
CA GLN A 160 -2.36 20.97 0.27
C GLN A 160 -2.26 20.66 -1.21
N TYR A 161 -1.92 19.43 -1.57
CA TYR A 161 -1.65 19.00 -2.95
C TYR A 161 -2.76 18.12 -3.55
N ASN A 162 -3.84 17.92 -2.80
CA ASN A 162 -5.00 17.11 -3.20
C ASN A 162 -4.61 15.67 -3.59
N LEU A 163 -3.84 15.00 -2.72
CA LEU A 163 -3.32 13.64 -2.95
C LEU A 163 -4.25 12.56 -2.36
#